data_cdc761445d8081c521c42c8ac06bf013
#
_entry.id   cdc761445d8081c521c42c8ac06bf013
#
_cell.length_a   1.000
_cell.length_b   1.000
_cell.length_c   1.000
_cell.angle_alpha   90.00
_cell.angle_beta   90.00
_cell.angle_gamma   90.00
#
_symmetry.space_group_name_H-M   'P 1'
#
loop_
_entity.id
_entity.type
_entity.pdbx_description
1 polymer ?
#
loop_
_entity_poly.entity_id
_entity_poly.type
_entity_poly.pdbx_seq_one_letter_code
_entity_poly.pdbx_strand_id
1 'polypeptide(L)'
;MIIKKFVPCIYLYNGHAVKNLTDKSVVETDPLRMVHLYNENNADELIVFDMSEDDAEHDAALEMIKEICAMAEIDVIGAGNIKRMEDVKKLLYAGCKRAILDYEMAGNIAATEEISLKFGRDKLLASYNDPAVITENKELLEKYISGLVLMNPHQIRETQEIIGLPFYVQINNIALNKLMEIFAYDNVCGVTGNAINDNYKEILALKTLCKENGIQVETFEAAFKWEDFKKNSDGHVPVIVQDYRTREVLQMAYMNEESYDQTIRTGKMTYFSRSRQELWVKGETSGHYQYVKSLTADCDMDTILAKVSQVGAACHTGARSCFFNEITKKDYQEAENPLQVFQEVYDVIKDRKIHPREGSYTNYLFDKGIDKILKKLGEEATEIVIAAKNPGAGEVKYEISDFLYHMMVLMAEKDISWEEITTELANR
;
A
#
# COMPACT_ATOMS: atom_id res chain seq x y z
N MET A 1 -24.94 -4.55 9.77
CA MET A 1 -24.62 -5.39 8.59
C MET A 1 -23.13 -5.29 8.38
N ILE A 2 -22.41 -6.40 8.15
CA ILE A 2 -20.95 -6.43 7.99
C ILE A 2 -20.59 -6.01 6.56
N ILE A 3 -19.67 -5.04 6.42
CA ILE A 3 -19.10 -4.67 5.12
C ILE A 3 -18.24 -5.83 4.63
N LYS A 4 -18.49 -6.32 3.42
CA LYS A 4 -17.80 -7.47 2.83
C LYS A 4 -16.52 -7.00 2.14
N LYS A 5 -15.43 -7.76 2.29
CA LYS A 5 -14.08 -7.41 1.86
C LYS A 5 -13.53 -8.39 0.85
N PHE A 6 -12.73 -7.86 -0.08
CA PHE A 6 -11.93 -8.61 -1.05
C PHE A 6 -10.47 -8.54 -0.64
N VAL A 7 -9.91 -9.66 -0.20
CA VAL A 7 -8.62 -9.72 0.50
C VAL A 7 -7.67 -10.66 -0.26
N PRO A 8 -6.85 -10.15 -1.17
CA PRO A 8 -5.81 -10.95 -1.80
C PRO A 8 -4.77 -11.44 -0.80
N CYS A 9 -3.98 -12.43 -1.22
CA CYS A 9 -2.89 -13.00 -0.44
C CYS A 9 -1.56 -12.87 -1.16
N ILE A 10 -0.48 -12.70 -0.39
CA ILE A 10 0.89 -12.93 -0.81
C ILE A 10 1.43 -14.10 0.01
N TYR A 11 1.88 -15.16 -0.66
CA TYR A 11 2.52 -16.31 -0.03
C TYR A 11 4.03 -16.18 -0.22
N LEU A 12 4.75 -15.80 0.84
CA LEU A 12 6.19 -15.57 0.80
C LEU A 12 6.96 -16.87 1.02
N TYR A 13 7.79 -17.23 0.05
CA TYR A 13 8.72 -18.35 0.13
C TYR A 13 10.03 -18.00 -0.57
N ASN A 14 11.15 -18.12 0.13
CA ASN A 14 12.49 -17.79 -0.38
C ASN A 14 12.57 -16.38 -1.03
N GLY A 15 11.94 -15.38 -0.40
CA GLY A 15 11.95 -13.99 -0.88
C GLY A 15 11.05 -13.71 -2.09
N HIS A 16 10.31 -14.71 -2.59
CA HIS A 16 9.41 -14.58 -3.72
C HIS A 16 7.95 -14.81 -3.34
N ALA A 17 7.03 -14.29 -4.13
CA ALA A 17 5.63 -14.64 -4.02
C ALA A 17 5.36 -15.94 -4.79
N VAL A 18 4.79 -16.93 -4.10
CA VAL A 18 4.41 -18.23 -4.67
C VAL A 18 2.90 -18.37 -4.78
N LYS A 19 2.44 -19.39 -5.45
CA LYS A 19 1.04 -19.53 -5.88
C LYS A 19 0.06 -19.71 -4.72
N ASN A 20 0.38 -20.58 -3.75
CA ASN A 20 -0.45 -20.81 -2.56
C ASN A 20 0.32 -21.64 -1.50
N LEU A 21 -0.35 -21.98 -0.41
CA LEU A 21 0.24 -22.73 0.70
C LEU A 21 0.78 -24.13 0.31
N THR A 22 0.31 -24.74 -0.78
CA THR A 22 0.70 -26.08 -1.22
C THR A 22 1.50 -26.10 -2.51
N ASP A 23 1.32 -25.08 -3.37
CA ASP A 23 2.03 -24.95 -4.64
C ASP A 23 3.04 -23.78 -4.53
N LYS A 24 4.31 -24.13 -4.37
CA LYS A 24 5.45 -23.18 -4.22
C LYS A 24 5.99 -22.66 -5.56
N SER A 25 5.27 -22.84 -6.68
CA SER A 25 5.66 -22.23 -7.95
C SER A 25 5.63 -20.71 -7.85
N VAL A 26 6.72 -20.05 -8.25
CA VAL A 26 6.87 -18.60 -8.18
C VAL A 26 5.90 -17.92 -9.17
N VAL A 27 5.08 -17.02 -8.66
CA VAL A 27 4.15 -16.20 -9.45
C VAL A 27 4.69 -14.78 -9.67
N GLU A 28 5.48 -14.28 -8.72
CA GLU A 28 6.16 -12.99 -8.83
C GLU A 28 7.48 -13.04 -8.04
N THR A 29 8.55 -12.57 -8.68
CA THR A 29 9.88 -12.54 -8.06
C THR A 29 10.06 -11.36 -7.11
N ASP A 30 9.29 -10.29 -7.31
CA ASP A 30 9.25 -9.12 -6.46
C ASP A 30 7.86 -8.96 -5.82
N PRO A 31 7.66 -9.40 -4.56
CA PRO A 31 6.37 -9.30 -3.87
C PRO A 31 5.81 -7.87 -3.79
N LEU A 32 6.66 -6.84 -3.79
CA LEU A 32 6.24 -5.44 -3.72
C LEU A 32 5.42 -5.01 -4.96
N ARG A 33 5.69 -5.62 -6.11
CA ARG A 33 4.88 -5.40 -7.32
C ARG A 33 3.43 -5.85 -7.13
N MET A 34 3.21 -6.96 -6.40
CA MET A 34 1.85 -7.42 -6.09
C MET A 34 1.13 -6.44 -5.15
N VAL A 35 1.83 -5.92 -4.14
CA VAL A 35 1.28 -4.88 -3.24
C VAL A 35 0.80 -3.68 -4.04
N HIS A 36 1.63 -3.18 -4.95
CA HIS A 36 1.25 -2.07 -5.83
C HIS A 36 -0.01 -2.40 -6.65
N LEU A 37 -0.06 -3.59 -7.25
CA LEU A 37 -1.23 -4.03 -8.03
C LEU A 37 -2.50 -4.11 -7.17
N TYR A 38 -2.41 -4.58 -5.94
CA TYR A 38 -3.56 -4.70 -5.04
C TYR A 38 -4.04 -3.34 -4.54
N ASN A 39 -3.12 -2.41 -4.19
CA ASN A 39 -3.46 -1.03 -3.86
C ASN A 39 -4.25 -0.34 -4.99
N GLU A 40 -3.82 -0.54 -6.25
CA GLU A 40 -4.40 0.13 -7.41
C GLU A 40 -5.71 -0.50 -7.91
N ASN A 41 -5.99 -1.73 -7.50
CA ASN A 41 -7.20 -2.44 -7.92
C ASN A 41 -8.24 -2.62 -6.80
N ASN A 42 -8.21 -1.74 -5.79
CA ASN A 42 -9.24 -1.62 -4.76
C ASN A 42 -9.42 -2.86 -3.87
N ALA A 43 -8.34 -3.58 -3.58
CA ALA A 43 -8.34 -4.55 -2.50
C ALA A 43 -8.63 -3.85 -1.16
N ASP A 44 -9.32 -4.52 -0.25
CA ASP A 44 -9.71 -3.92 1.04
C ASP A 44 -8.68 -4.16 2.14
N GLU A 45 -8.00 -5.29 2.10
CA GLU A 45 -6.95 -5.71 3.00
C GLU A 45 -6.02 -6.67 2.25
N LEU A 46 -4.87 -7.00 2.83
CA LEU A 46 -3.90 -7.94 2.28
C LEU A 46 -3.49 -8.94 3.35
N ILE A 47 -3.54 -10.25 3.06
CA ILE A 47 -2.95 -11.27 3.92
C ILE A 47 -1.57 -11.65 3.36
N VAL A 48 -0.54 -11.64 4.22
CA VAL A 48 0.79 -12.10 3.88
C VAL A 48 1.12 -13.35 4.69
N PHE A 49 1.33 -14.47 4.02
CA PHE A 49 1.71 -15.73 4.62
C PHE A 49 3.23 -15.91 4.56
N ASP A 50 3.87 -15.98 5.70
CA ASP A 50 5.25 -16.42 5.82
C ASP A 50 5.31 -17.96 5.74
N MET A 51 5.94 -18.47 4.68
CA MET A 51 6.09 -19.89 4.41
C MET A 51 7.52 -20.39 4.59
N SER A 52 8.34 -19.66 5.34
CA SER A 52 9.74 -20.01 5.63
C SER A 52 9.83 -21.36 6.31
N GLU A 53 10.86 -22.12 5.98
CA GLU A 53 11.11 -23.46 6.53
C GLU A 53 12.12 -23.44 7.70
N ASP A 54 12.95 -22.39 7.75
CA ASP A 54 13.93 -22.20 8.82
C ASP A 54 13.94 -20.77 9.38
N ASP A 55 14.73 -20.54 10.45
CA ASP A 55 14.78 -19.25 11.14
C ASP A 55 15.44 -18.13 10.30
N ALA A 56 16.37 -18.45 9.42
CA ALA A 56 17.05 -17.46 8.56
C ALA A 56 16.10 -16.97 7.45
N GLU A 57 15.34 -17.89 6.85
CA GLU A 57 14.30 -17.54 5.90
C GLU A 57 13.17 -16.73 6.57
N HIS A 58 12.81 -17.10 7.82
CA HIS A 58 11.82 -16.37 8.60
C HIS A 58 12.23 -14.92 8.87
N ASP A 59 13.48 -14.68 9.29
CA ASP A 59 13.97 -13.32 9.51
C ASP A 59 14.00 -12.51 8.19
N ALA A 60 14.36 -13.12 7.06
CA ALA A 60 14.28 -12.48 5.74
C ALA A 60 12.83 -12.19 5.31
N ALA A 61 11.89 -13.10 5.60
CA ALA A 61 10.47 -12.89 5.33
C ALA A 61 9.90 -11.74 6.16
N LEU A 62 10.32 -11.58 7.43
CA LEU A 62 9.90 -10.47 8.28
C LEU A 62 10.37 -9.10 7.75
N GLU A 63 11.59 -9.00 7.23
CA GLU A 63 12.05 -7.77 6.57
C GLU A 63 11.21 -7.48 5.31
N MET A 64 10.92 -8.47 4.47
CA MET A 64 10.03 -8.32 3.32
C MET A 64 8.61 -7.93 3.74
N ILE A 65 8.06 -8.51 4.82
CA ILE A 65 6.75 -8.12 5.36
C ILE A 65 6.74 -6.66 5.81
N LYS A 66 7.83 -6.19 6.41
CA LYS A 66 7.99 -4.79 6.79
C LYS A 66 7.96 -3.86 5.57
N GLU A 67 8.66 -4.21 4.49
CA GLU A 67 8.60 -3.46 3.23
C GLU A 67 7.20 -3.50 2.60
N ILE A 68 6.54 -4.65 2.62
CA ILE A 68 5.13 -4.80 2.19
C ILE A 68 4.21 -3.86 2.99
N CYS A 69 4.33 -3.86 4.33
CA CYS A 69 3.52 -2.98 5.18
C CYS A 69 3.79 -1.49 4.92
N ALA A 70 5.03 -1.12 4.67
CA ALA A 70 5.39 0.27 4.34
C ALA A 70 4.84 0.72 2.99
N MET A 71 4.72 -0.19 2.01
CA MET A 71 4.18 0.10 0.68
C MET A 71 2.66 -0.01 0.60
N ALA A 72 2.04 -0.84 1.43
CA ALA A 72 0.60 -1.08 1.40
C ALA A 72 -0.18 0.17 1.83
N GLU A 73 -1.17 0.57 1.02
CA GLU A 73 -2.15 1.62 1.33
C GLU A 73 -3.39 1.02 2.03
N ILE A 74 -3.40 -0.30 2.23
CA ILE A 74 -4.46 -1.10 2.86
C ILE A 74 -3.89 -1.85 4.06
N ASP A 75 -4.76 -2.24 4.98
CA ASP A 75 -4.35 -2.98 6.18
C ASP A 75 -3.72 -4.34 5.81
N VAL A 76 -2.54 -4.62 6.32
CA VAL A 76 -1.83 -5.89 6.14
C VAL A 76 -2.05 -6.80 7.34
N ILE A 77 -2.35 -8.06 7.06
CA ILE A 77 -2.56 -9.12 8.05
C ILE A 77 -1.44 -10.15 7.90
N GLY A 78 -0.64 -10.35 8.93
CA GLY A 78 0.45 -11.33 8.91
C GLY A 78 -0.04 -12.73 9.28
N ALA A 79 0.45 -13.75 8.60
CA ALA A 79 0.12 -15.15 8.82
C ALA A 79 1.33 -16.07 8.56
N GLY A 80 1.27 -17.28 9.05
CA GLY A 80 2.33 -18.29 8.88
C GLY A 80 3.45 -18.13 9.90
N ASN A 81 4.18 -19.20 10.11
CA ASN A 81 5.36 -19.31 10.99
C ASN A 81 5.19 -18.77 12.43
N ILE A 82 3.95 -18.67 12.92
CA ILE A 82 3.67 -18.26 14.30
C ILE A 82 3.70 -19.51 15.18
N LYS A 83 4.68 -19.58 16.08
CA LYS A 83 4.85 -20.68 17.04
C LYS A 83 4.75 -20.21 18.48
N ARG A 84 4.92 -18.92 18.74
CA ARG A 84 4.96 -18.30 20.06
C ARG A 84 4.61 -16.80 20.00
N MET A 85 4.36 -16.20 21.15
CA MET A 85 3.99 -14.79 21.28
C MET A 85 5.00 -13.82 20.61
N GLU A 86 6.32 -14.13 20.64
CA GLU A 86 7.33 -13.26 20.01
C GLU A 86 7.16 -13.16 18.49
N ASP A 87 6.65 -14.20 17.82
CA ASP A 87 6.43 -14.18 16.37
C ASP A 87 5.26 -13.24 16.03
N VAL A 88 4.18 -13.23 16.84
CA VAL A 88 3.11 -12.24 16.72
C VAL A 88 3.63 -10.82 16.92
N LYS A 89 4.48 -10.61 17.94
CA LYS A 89 5.10 -9.31 18.19
C LYS A 89 5.92 -8.83 17.00
N LYS A 90 6.75 -9.72 16.41
CA LYS A 90 7.55 -9.38 15.22
C LYS A 90 6.67 -8.93 14.06
N LEU A 91 5.57 -9.65 13.75
CA LEU A 91 4.61 -9.26 12.70
C LEU A 91 3.96 -7.91 12.96
N LEU A 92 3.49 -7.67 14.18
CA LEU A 92 2.86 -6.37 14.54
C LEU A 92 3.88 -5.22 14.48
N TYR A 93 5.14 -5.45 14.87
CA TYR A 93 6.21 -4.44 14.77
C TYR A 93 6.73 -4.25 13.34
N ALA A 94 6.59 -5.24 12.47
CA ALA A 94 6.81 -5.09 11.04
C ALA A 94 5.75 -4.23 10.34
N GLY A 95 4.64 -3.90 11.05
CA GLY A 95 3.58 -3.04 10.53
C GLY A 95 2.27 -3.75 10.25
N CYS A 96 2.19 -5.08 10.45
CA CYS A 96 0.93 -5.79 10.29
C CYS A 96 -0.12 -5.27 11.28
N LYS A 97 -1.32 -5.03 10.78
CA LYS A 97 -2.45 -4.57 11.59
C LYS A 97 -2.98 -5.65 12.51
N ARG A 98 -2.95 -6.88 12.04
CA ARG A 98 -3.42 -8.09 12.73
C ARG A 98 -2.51 -9.28 12.39
N ALA A 99 -2.55 -10.32 13.23
CA ALA A 99 -1.89 -11.60 13.02
C ALA A 99 -2.91 -12.74 13.04
N ILE A 100 -2.68 -13.77 12.22
CA ILE A 100 -3.53 -14.97 12.14
C ILE A 100 -2.83 -16.11 12.87
N LEU A 101 -3.42 -16.57 13.97
CA LEU A 101 -2.98 -17.76 14.69
C LEU A 101 -3.56 -19.00 14.01
N ASP A 102 -2.69 -19.96 13.65
CA ASP A 102 -3.14 -21.24 13.09
C ASP A 102 -3.63 -22.17 14.19
N TYR A 103 -4.93 -22.44 14.21
CA TYR A 103 -5.57 -23.26 15.23
C TYR A 103 -5.46 -24.77 14.97
N GLU A 104 -4.85 -25.18 13.87
CA GLU A 104 -4.37 -26.57 13.70
C GLU A 104 -3.13 -26.84 14.59
N MET A 105 -2.52 -25.76 15.14
CA MET A 105 -1.37 -25.85 16.03
C MET A 105 -1.79 -25.67 17.49
N ALA A 106 -1.71 -26.73 18.29
CA ALA A 106 -2.06 -26.68 19.72
C ALA A 106 -1.29 -25.60 20.50
N GLY A 107 -0.06 -25.27 20.12
CA GLY A 107 0.73 -24.19 20.71
C GLY A 107 0.09 -22.82 20.54
N ASN A 108 -0.49 -22.54 19.41
CA ASN A 108 -1.20 -21.27 19.15
C ASN A 108 -2.48 -21.17 19.97
N ILE A 109 -3.23 -22.26 20.10
CA ILE A 109 -4.43 -22.33 20.95
C ILE A 109 -4.03 -22.02 22.40
N ALA A 110 -3.01 -22.68 22.93
CA ALA A 110 -2.54 -22.50 24.30
C ALA A 110 -2.04 -21.08 24.58
N ALA A 111 -1.42 -20.41 23.60
CA ALA A 111 -0.87 -19.06 23.75
C ALA A 111 -1.89 -17.94 23.50
N THR A 112 -3.09 -18.23 22.99
CA THR A 112 -4.09 -17.24 22.55
C THR A 112 -4.43 -16.23 23.64
N GLU A 113 -4.73 -16.67 24.87
CA GLU A 113 -5.10 -15.79 25.99
C GLU A 113 -3.97 -14.82 26.31
N GLU A 114 -2.74 -15.33 26.48
CA GLU A 114 -1.57 -14.51 26.80
C GLU A 114 -1.29 -13.46 25.72
N ILE A 115 -1.33 -13.86 24.44
CA ILE A 115 -1.11 -12.96 23.31
C ILE A 115 -2.20 -11.88 23.26
N SER A 116 -3.45 -12.26 23.41
CA SER A 116 -4.59 -11.33 23.38
C SER A 116 -4.56 -10.32 24.53
N LEU A 117 -4.20 -10.75 25.74
CA LEU A 117 -4.04 -9.85 26.88
C LEU A 117 -2.90 -8.85 26.69
N LYS A 118 -1.85 -9.22 25.95
CA LYS A 118 -0.68 -8.36 25.71
C LYS A 118 -0.88 -7.37 24.58
N PHE A 119 -1.46 -7.78 23.47
CA PHE A 119 -1.54 -6.98 22.24
C PHE A 119 -2.94 -6.46 21.92
N GLY A 120 -3.96 -7.02 22.54
CA GLY A 120 -5.35 -6.72 22.28
C GLY A 120 -6.03 -7.78 21.38
N ARG A 121 -7.30 -8.04 21.69
CA ARG A 121 -8.15 -8.95 20.93
C ARG A 121 -8.29 -8.54 19.45
N ASP A 122 -8.35 -7.24 19.20
CA ASP A 122 -8.50 -6.65 17.85
C ASP A 122 -7.31 -6.92 16.92
N LYS A 123 -6.18 -7.34 17.48
CA LYS A 123 -4.97 -7.69 16.73
C LYS A 123 -4.91 -9.13 16.27
N LEU A 124 -5.85 -9.97 16.70
CA LEU A 124 -5.77 -11.41 16.50
C LEU A 124 -6.93 -11.95 15.68
N LEU A 125 -6.58 -12.79 14.71
CA LEU A 125 -7.48 -13.69 14.00
C LEU A 125 -7.04 -15.13 14.25
N ALA A 126 -7.93 -16.10 14.02
CA ALA A 126 -7.60 -17.52 14.07
C ALA A 126 -7.98 -18.20 12.76
N SER A 127 -7.06 -18.97 12.16
CA SER A 127 -7.35 -19.81 11.00
C SER A 127 -7.61 -21.25 11.39
N TYR A 128 -8.47 -21.93 10.64
CA TYR A 128 -8.83 -23.33 10.86
C TYR A 128 -9.38 -23.98 9.58
N ASN A 129 -9.28 -25.30 9.49
CA ASN A 129 -9.85 -26.11 8.41
C ASN A 129 -11.12 -26.84 8.85
N ASP A 130 -11.11 -27.40 10.07
CA ASP A 130 -12.20 -28.22 10.61
C ASP A 130 -12.99 -27.44 11.67
N PRO A 131 -14.33 -27.28 11.52
CA PRO A 131 -15.19 -26.66 12.53
C PRO A 131 -15.16 -27.32 13.91
N ALA A 132 -14.72 -28.57 14.03
CA ALA A 132 -14.53 -29.21 15.33
C ALA A 132 -13.58 -28.41 16.22
N VAL A 133 -12.50 -27.83 15.64
CA VAL A 133 -11.51 -27.00 16.36
C VAL A 133 -12.15 -25.77 16.96
N ILE A 134 -13.07 -25.10 16.25
CA ILE A 134 -13.75 -23.92 16.79
C ILE A 134 -14.83 -24.29 17.80
N THR A 135 -15.43 -25.48 17.68
CA THR A 135 -16.39 -25.99 18.66
C THR A 135 -15.73 -26.25 20.02
N GLU A 136 -14.56 -26.90 19.98
CA GLU A 136 -13.78 -27.21 21.19
C GLU A 136 -13.21 -25.97 21.88
N ASN A 137 -12.91 -24.92 21.11
CA ASN A 137 -12.26 -23.69 21.60
C ASN A 137 -13.18 -22.47 21.58
N LYS A 138 -14.50 -22.65 21.52
CA LYS A 138 -15.47 -21.56 21.33
C LYS A 138 -15.33 -20.43 22.34
N GLU A 139 -15.30 -20.75 23.63
CA GLU A 139 -15.20 -19.74 24.70
C GLU A 139 -13.90 -18.92 24.62
N LEU A 140 -12.79 -19.59 24.29
CA LEU A 140 -11.48 -18.95 24.09
C LEU A 140 -11.51 -17.99 22.91
N LEU A 141 -12.07 -18.43 21.78
CA LEU A 141 -12.19 -17.64 20.55
C LEU A 141 -13.08 -16.43 20.77
N GLU A 142 -14.28 -16.58 21.34
CA GLU A 142 -15.21 -15.48 21.60
C GLU A 142 -14.63 -14.43 22.54
N LYS A 143 -13.77 -14.83 23.47
CA LYS A 143 -13.16 -13.91 24.44
C LYS A 143 -11.92 -13.20 23.93
N TYR A 144 -11.06 -13.88 23.16
CA TYR A 144 -9.71 -13.42 22.88
C TYR A 144 -9.39 -13.19 21.39
N ILE A 145 -10.29 -13.56 20.47
CA ILE A 145 -10.08 -13.44 19.02
C ILE A 145 -11.13 -12.50 18.41
N SER A 146 -10.73 -11.64 17.47
CA SER A 146 -11.64 -10.67 16.85
C SER A 146 -12.38 -11.21 15.62
N GLY A 147 -11.86 -12.24 14.97
CA GLY A 147 -12.46 -12.87 13.79
C GLY A 147 -11.70 -14.11 13.37
N LEU A 148 -12.23 -14.83 12.39
CA LEU A 148 -11.71 -16.11 11.95
C LEU A 148 -11.33 -16.10 10.47
N VAL A 149 -10.52 -17.08 10.05
CA VAL A 149 -10.21 -17.36 8.64
C VAL A 149 -10.51 -18.82 8.37
N LEU A 150 -11.61 -19.08 7.70
CA LEU A 150 -12.04 -20.42 7.28
C LEU A 150 -11.26 -20.83 6.02
N MET A 151 -10.44 -21.86 6.14
CA MET A 151 -9.60 -22.36 5.05
C MET A 151 -10.35 -23.32 4.11
N ASN A 152 -11.48 -23.90 4.56
CA ASN A 152 -12.31 -24.81 3.78
C ASN A 152 -13.70 -24.20 3.47
N PRO A 153 -13.94 -23.69 2.26
CA PRO A 153 -15.18 -22.97 1.92
C PRO A 153 -16.44 -23.84 1.95
N HIS A 154 -16.33 -25.16 2.05
CA HIS A 154 -17.50 -26.04 2.15
C HIS A 154 -18.17 -26.02 3.53
N GLN A 155 -17.51 -25.42 4.53
CA GLN A 155 -17.95 -25.44 5.92
C GLN A 155 -18.49 -24.09 6.43
N ILE A 156 -18.82 -23.16 5.54
CA ILE A 156 -19.33 -21.82 5.86
C ILE A 156 -20.59 -21.91 6.74
N ARG A 157 -21.54 -22.76 6.35
CA ARG A 157 -22.81 -22.92 7.08
C ARG A 157 -22.58 -23.43 8.50
N GLU A 158 -21.77 -24.46 8.63
CA GLU A 158 -21.46 -25.07 9.93
C GLU A 158 -20.75 -24.06 10.84
N THR A 159 -19.75 -23.33 10.31
CA THR A 159 -19.05 -22.25 11.04
C THR A 159 -20.03 -21.20 11.57
N GLN A 160 -20.96 -20.74 10.76
CA GLN A 160 -21.93 -19.71 11.18
C GLN A 160 -22.89 -20.22 12.26
N GLU A 161 -23.21 -21.51 12.26
CA GLU A 161 -24.06 -22.15 13.28
C GLU A 161 -23.32 -22.30 14.62
N ILE A 162 -21.99 -22.48 14.59
CA ILE A 162 -21.17 -22.67 15.81
C ILE A 162 -20.86 -21.36 16.51
N ILE A 163 -20.42 -20.32 15.78
CA ILE A 163 -19.85 -19.11 16.37
C ILE A 163 -20.33 -17.83 15.67
N GLY A 164 -20.57 -16.78 16.47
CA GLY A 164 -21.04 -15.48 15.98
C GLY A 164 -19.95 -14.52 15.55
N LEU A 165 -18.67 -14.93 15.56
CA LEU A 165 -17.57 -14.06 15.13
C LEU A 165 -17.58 -13.84 13.61
N PRO A 166 -17.13 -12.67 13.12
CA PRO A 166 -16.91 -12.45 11.70
C PRO A 166 -15.79 -13.33 11.18
N PHE A 167 -15.92 -13.81 9.95
CA PHE A 167 -14.87 -14.64 9.35
C PHE A 167 -14.65 -14.38 7.87
N TYR A 168 -13.40 -14.51 7.46
CA TYR A 168 -12.96 -14.58 6.08
C TYR A 168 -13.07 -16.01 5.57
N VAL A 169 -13.34 -16.16 4.28
CA VAL A 169 -13.40 -17.48 3.62
C VAL A 169 -12.29 -17.54 2.58
N GLN A 170 -11.40 -18.51 2.72
CA GLN A 170 -10.38 -18.78 1.71
C GLN A 170 -10.96 -19.57 0.56
N ILE A 171 -10.82 -19.03 -0.66
CA ILE A 171 -11.32 -19.63 -1.89
C ILE A 171 -10.21 -19.68 -2.93
N ASN A 172 -9.88 -20.87 -3.42
CA ASN A 172 -8.77 -21.07 -4.34
C ASN A 172 -9.21 -21.20 -5.81
N ASN A 173 -10.47 -21.59 -6.03
CA ASN A 173 -11.05 -21.69 -7.38
C ASN A 173 -12.56 -21.59 -7.26
N ILE A 174 -13.15 -20.49 -7.71
CA ILE A 174 -14.59 -20.29 -7.64
C ILE A 174 -15.11 -19.52 -8.85
N ALA A 175 -16.29 -19.93 -9.35
CA ALA A 175 -17.02 -19.13 -10.31
C ALA A 175 -17.60 -17.88 -9.61
N LEU A 176 -17.49 -16.71 -10.24
CA LEU A 176 -17.89 -15.42 -9.68
C LEU A 176 -19.33 -15.36 -9.18
N ASN A 177 -20.26 -16.14 -9.80
CA ASN A 177 -21.65 -16.25 -9.35
C ASN A 177 -21.79 -16.86 -7.94
N LYS A 178 -20.87 -17.72 -7.52
CA LYS A 178 -20.86 -18.32 -6.17
C LYS A 178 -20.40 -17.35 -5.09
N LEU A 179 -19.72 -16.27 -5.47
CA LEU A 179 -19.30 -15.24 -4.54
C LEU A 179 -20.49 -14.59 -3.83
N MET A 180 -21.60 -14.36 -4.56
CA MET A 180 -22.83 -13.79 -4.00
C MET A 180 -23.46 -14.74 -2.98
N GLU A 181 -23.41 -16.06 -3.22
CA GLU A 181 -23.89 -17.09 -2.28
C GLU A 181 -23.06 -17.06 -0.98
N ILE A 182 -21.73 -16.89 -1.07
CA ILE A 182 -20.85 -16.81 0.09
C ILE A 182 -21.14 -15.55 0.90
N PHE A 183 -21.30 -14.39 0.24
CA PHE A 183 -21.57 -13.13 0.92
C PHE A 183 -23.00 -13.00 1.48
N ALA A 184 -23.91 -13.91 1.09
CA ALA A 184 -25.24 -13.99 1.70
C ALA A 184 -25.20 -14.49 3.16
N TYR A 185 -24.11 -15.11 3.61
CA TYR A 185 -23.94 -15.48 5.02
C TYR A 185 -23.59 -14.25 5.87
N ASP A 186 -24.32 -14.06 6.96
CA ASP A 186 -24.26 -12.85 7.79
C ASP A 186 -22.86 -12.61 8.37
N ASN A 187 -22.20 -13.65 8.90
CA ASN A 187 -20.91 -13.55 9.57
C ASN A 187 -19.70 -13.60 8.64
N VAL A 188 -19.87 -13.89 7.35
CA VAL A 188 -18.78 -13.75 6.37
C VAL A 188 -18.43 -12.27 6.23
N CYS A 189 -17.22 -11.87 6.60
CA CYS A 189 -16.76 -10.50 6.48
C CYS A 189 -15.87 -10.27 5.24
N GLY A 190 -15.37 -11.32 4.61
CA GLY A 190 -14.54 -11.19 3.41
C GLY A 190 -14.22 -12.52 2.76
N VAL A 191 -13.67 -12.43 1.55
CA VAL A 191 -13.12 -13.55 0.80
C VAL A 191 -11.65 -13.33 0.50
N THR A 192 -10.88 -14.43 0.52
CA THR A 192 -9.43 -14.39 0.34
C THR A 192 -8.94 -15.60 -0.47
N GLY A 193 -7.66 -15.64 -0.80
CA GLY A 193 -7.04 -16.76 -1.51
C GLY A 193 -6.95 -16.57 -3.02
N ASN A 194 -6.56 -17.64 -3.74
CA ASN A 194 -6.21 -17.56 -5.16
C ASN A 194 -7.34 -17.07 -6.07
N ALA A 195 -8.61 -17.35 -5.74
CA ALA A 195 -9.71 -16.82 -6.52
C ALA A 195 -9.72 -15.27 -6.56
N ILE A 196 -9.25 -14.62 -5.50
CA ILE A 196 -9.11 -13.16 -5.46
C ILE A 196 -7.81 -12.73 -6.11
N ASN A 197 -6.69 -13.43 -5.86
CA ASN A 197 -5.41 -13.16 -6.49
C ASN A 197 -5.48 -13.19 -8.02
N ASP A 198 -6.12 -14.21 -8.58
CA ASP A 198 -6.23 -14.39 -10.04
C ASP A 198 -7.18 -13.37 -10.69
N ASN A 199 -8.09 -12.78 -9.92
CA ASN A 199 -9.10 -11.82 -10.37
C ASN A 199 -8.93 -10.42 -9.76
N TYR A 200 -7.75 -10.06 -9.30
CA TYR A 200 -7.53 -8.76 -8.61
C TYR A 200 -7.94 -7.55 -9.46
N LYS A 201 -7.82 -7.62 -10.79
CA LYS A 201 -8.21 -6.53 -11.71
C LYS A 201 -9.72 -6.30 -11.76
N GLU A 202 -10.51 -7.29 -11.34
CA GLU A 202 -11.96 -7.28 -11.38
C GLU A 202 -12.59 -6.92 -10.01
N ILE A 203 -11.78 -6.67 -8.98
CA ILE A 203 -12.29 -6.43 -7.60
C ILE A 203 -13.33 -5.32 -7.58
N LEU A 204 -13.08 -4.19 -8.24
CA LEU A 204 -14.04 -3.10 -8.24
C LEU A 204 -15.33 -3.43 -9.00
N ALA A 205 -15.24 -4.16 -10.11
CA ALA A 205 -16.42 -4.65 -10.83
C ALA A 205 -17.22 -5.64 -9.98
N LEU A 206 -16.55 -6.51 -9.24
CA LEU A 206 -17.17 -7.43 -8.29
C LEU A 206 -17.86 -6.69 -7.14
N LYS A 207 -17.23 -5.66 -6.61
CA LYS A 207 -17.83 -4.78 -5.59
C LYS A 207 -19.08 -4.08 -6.11
N THR A 208 -19.05 -3.57 -7.33
CA THR A 208 -20.22 -2.96 -7.97
C THR A 208 -21.35 -3.96 -8.09
N LEU A 209 -21.06 -5.17 -8.56
CA LEU A 209 -22.04 -6.26 -8.65
C LEU A 209 -22.61 -6.64 -7.27
N CYS A 210 -21.77 -6.69 -6.23
CA CYS A 210 -22.23 -6.91 -4.86
C CYS A 210 -23.23 -5.85 -4.42
N LYS A 211 -22.91 -4.58 -4.65
CA LYS A 211 -23.78 -3.45 -4.30
C LYS A 211 -25.12 -3.49 -5.02
N GLU A 212 -25.14 -3.81 -6.31
CA GLU A 212 -26.36 -3.98 -7.11
C GLU A 212 -27.24 -5.11 -6.57
N ASN A 213 -26.66 -6.13 -5.93
CA ASN A 213 -27.36 -7.22 -5.26
C ASN A 213 -27.62 -6.98 -3.76
N GLY A 214 -27.45 -5.75 -3.27
CA GLY A 214 -27.74 -5.36 -1.89
C GLY A 214 -26.71 -5.79 -0.87
N ILE A 215 -25.54 -6.28 -1.32
CA ILE A 215 -24.42 -6.64 -0.46
C ILE A 215 -23.58 -5.39 -0.17
N GLN A 216 -23.30 -5.14 1.10
CA GLN A 216 -22.52 -3.98 1.54
C GLN A 216 -21.03 -4.20 1.30
N VAL A 217 -20.44 -3.36 0.46
CA VAL A 217 -19.01 -3.32 0.12
C VAL A 217 -18.54 -1.86 0.07
N GLU A 218 -17.26 -1.62 0.26
CA GLU A 218 -16.69 -0.30 -0.02
C GLU A 218 -16.47 -0.11 -1.51
N THR A 219 -17.03 0.96 -2.07
CA THR A 219 -16.85 1.35 -3.48
C THR A 219 -16.57 2.85 -3.55
N PHE A 220 -16.01 3.30 -4.67
CA PHE A 220 -16.00 4.72 -4.97
C PHE A 220 -17.43 5.21 -5.15
N GLU A 221 -17.78 6.29 -4.45
CA GLU A 221 -19.08 6.95 -4.61
C GLU A 221 -18.84 8.41 -4.96
N ALA A 222 -19.49 8.86 -6.02
CA ALA A 222 -19.47 10.26 -6.37
C ALA A 222 -20.42 11.04 -5.46
N ALA A 223 -19.92 12.11 -4.83
CA ALA A 223 -20.74 13.03 -4.06
C ALA A 223 -21.64 13.91 -4.96
N PHE A 224 -21.25 14.06 -6.23
CA PHE A 224 -21.93 14.90 -7.22
C PHE A 224 -22.27 14.07 -8.46
N LYS A 225 -23.44 14.35 -9.03
CA LYS A 225 -23.85 13.78 -10.32
C LYS A 225 -23.30 14.62 -11.47
N TRP A 226 -23.30 14.05 -12.67
CA TRP A 226 -22.82 14.77 -13.85
C TRP A 226 -23.62 16.06 -14.14
N GLU A 227 -24.91 16.09 -13.83
CA GLU A 227 -25.77 17.26 -14.01
C GLU A 227 -25.34 18.45 -13.14
N ASP A 228 -24.70 18.21 -12.01
CA ASP A 228 -24.26 19.25 -11.08
C ASP A 228 -23.11 20.09 -11.63
N PHE A 229 -22.37 19.57 -12.62
CA PHE A 229 -21.26 20.28 -13.22
C PHE A 229 -21.70 21.31 -14.27
N LYS A 230 -21.01 22.44 -14.32
CA LYS A 230 -21.10 23.40 -15.41
C LYS A 230 -20.22 22.94 -16.57
N LYS A 231 -20.86 22.54 -17.67
CA LYS A 231 -20.17 22.05 -18.86
C LYS A 231 -19.81 23.24 -19.78
N ASN A 232 -18.74 23.06 -20.57
CA ASN A 232 -18.46 23.99 -21.66
C ASN A 232 -19.51 23.91 -22.79
N SER A 233 -19.33 24.69 -23.87
CA SER A 233 -20.24 24.71 -25.01
C SER A 233 -20.44 23.35 -25.69
N ASP A 234 -19.50 22.45 -25.55
CA ASP A 234 -19.49 21.11 -26.14
C ASP A 234 -20.04 20.04 -25.19
N GLY A 235 -20.50 20.43 -24.01
CA GLY A 235 -21.05 19.52 -23.00
C GLY A 235 -19.99 18.78 -22.19
N HIS A 236 -18.74 19.25 -22.19
CA HIS A 236 -17.62 18.61 -21.49
C HIS A 236 -17.15 19.41 -20.28
N VAL A 237 -16.53 18.73 -19.32
CA VAL A 237 -15.81 19.30 -18.17
C VAL A 237 -14.32 19.06 -18.33
N PRO A 238 -13.47 20.09 -18.23
CA PRO A 238 -12.01 19.90 -18.22
C PRO A 238 -11.56 19.20 -16.93
N VAL A 239 -10.52 18.38 -17.06
CA VAL A 239 -9.93 17.65 -15.95
C VAL A 239 -8.44 17.91 -15.92
N ILE A 240 -7.97 18.48 -14.80
CA ILE A 240 -6.55 18.65 -14.49
C ILE A 240 -6.12 17.38 -13.77
N VAL A 241 -5.07 16.72 -14.28
CA VAL A 241 -4.58 15.46 -13.72
C VAL A 241 -3.25 15.72 -13.00
N GLN A 242 -3.19 15.36 -11.73
CA GLN A 242 -2.06 15.56 -10.85
C GLN A 242 -1.61 14.23 -10.25
N ASP A 243 -0.31 14.00 -10.23
CA ASP A 243 0.26 12.89 -9.46
C ASP A 243 0.01 13.09 -7.96
N TYR A 244 -0.54 12.09 -7.27
CA TYR A 244 -0.95 12.24 -5.88
C TYR A 244 0.23 12.34 -4.90
N ARG A 245 1.39 11.75 -5.24
CA ARG A 245 2.61 11.77 -4.42
C ARG A 245 3.44 13.02 -4.69
N THR A 246 3.84 13.23 -5.94
CA THR A 246 4.73 14.34 -6.32
C THR A 246 4.01 15.67 -6.45
N ARG A 247 2.68 15.66 -6.61
CA ARG A 247 1.83 16.81 -6.90
C ARG A 247 2.13 17.48 -8.26
N GLU A 248 2.92 16.82 -9.09
CA GLU A 248 3.19 17.27 -10.46
C GLU A 248 1.89 17.24 -11.29
N VAL A 249 1.63 18.28 -12.06
CA VAL A 249 0.54 18.30 -13.03
C VAL A 249 0.96 17.51 -14.26
N LEU A 250 0.25 16.42 -14.54
CA LEU A 250 0.62 15.45 -15.56
C LEU A 250 0.03 15.78 -16.93
N GLN A 251 -1.24 16.12 -16.96
CA GLN A 251 -1.97 16.43 -18.19
C GLN A 251 -3.28 17.17 -17.91
N MET A 252 -3.87 17.70 -18.97
CA MET A 252 -5.25 18.20 -19.01
C MET A 252 -6.01 17.42 -20.09
N ALA A 253 -7.21 16.99 -19.76
CA ALA A 253 -8.10 16.27 -20.65
C ALA A 253 -9.56 16.73 -20.46
N TYR A 254 -10.51 16.07 -21.11
CA TYR A 254 -11.93 16.38 -20.98
C TYR A 254 -12.72 15.13 -20.63
N MET A 255 -13.79 15.32 -19.87
CA MET A 255 -14.79 14.30 -19.58
C MET A 255 -16.15 14.70 -20.15
N ASN A 256 -16.92 13.70 -20.54
CA ASN A 256 -18.38 13.73 -20.71
C ASN A 256 -18.99 12.83 -19.61
N GLU A 257 -20.31 12.76 -19.55
CA GLU A 257 -21.05 11.96 -18.56
C GLU A 257 -20.56 10.51 -18.51
N GLU A 258 -20.49 9.86 -19.67
CA GLU A 258 -20.10 8.46 -19.78
C GLU A 258 -18.67 8.20 -19.28
N SER A 259 -17.72 9.10 -19.59
CA SER A 259 -16.34 8.97 -19.10
C SER A 259 -16.22 9.24 -17.60
N TYR A 260 -17.02 10.15 -17.06
CA TYR A 260 -17.10 10.40 -15.63
C TYR A 260 -17.62 9.17 -14.88
N ASP A 261 -18.77 8.62 -15.30
CA ASP A 261 -19.36 7.43 -14.71
C ASP A 261 -18.42 6.21 -14.80
N GLN A 262 -17.76 6.04 -15.96
CA GLN A 262 -16.79 4.96 -16.12
C GLN A 262 -15.57 5.13 -15.21
N THR A 263 -15.09 6.36 -15.02
CA THR A 263 -14.00 6.65 -14.10
C THR A 263 -14.37 6.28 -12.66
N ILE A 264 -15.55 6.69 -12.18
CA ILE A 264 -16.06 6.33 -10.85
C ILE A 264 -16.21 4.81 -10.71
N ARG A 265 -16.81 4.15 -11.71
CA ARG A 265 -17.08 2.72 -11.69
C ARG A 265 -15.81 1.86 -11.72
N THR A 266 -14.76 2.30 -12.42
CA THR A 266 -13.55 1.49 -12.65
C THR A 266 -12.35 1.90 -11.81
N GLY A 267 -12.37 3.09 -11.19
CA GLY A 267 -11.23 3.66 -10.51
C GLY A 267 -10.07 4.02 -11.46
N LYS A 268 -10.28 3.95 -12.77
CA LYS A 268 -9.28 4.25 -13.81
C LYS A 268 -9.73 5.48 -14.60
N MET A 269 -8.80 6.43 -14.77
CA MET A 269 -9.12 7.65 -15.51
C MET A 269 -9.58 7.32 -16.93
N THR A 270 -10.81 7.66 -17.21
CA THR A 270 -11.43 7.59 -18.53
C THR A 270 -11.74 8.99 -18.99
N TYR A 271 -11.37 9.33 -20.21
CA TYR A 271 -11.56 10.64 -20.82
C TYR A 271 -12.42 10.56 -22.04
N PHE A 272 -12.93 11.71 -22.47
CA PHE A 272 -13.56 11.86 -23.77
C PHE A 272 -12.59 12.55 -24.74
N SER A 273 -12.23 11.86 -25.81
CA SER A 273 -11.37 12.40 -26.85
C SER A 273 -12.19 13.27 -27.82
N ARG A 274 -12.00 14.59 -27.75
CA ARG A 274 -12.72 15.54 -28.62
C ARG A 274 -12.39 15.36 -30.11
N SER A 275 -11.15 14.97 -30.43
CA SER A 275 -10.74 14.78 -31.84
C SER A 275 -11.26 13.48 -32.42
N ARG A 276 -11.37 12.40 -31.61
CA ARG A 276 -11.83 11.09 -32.06
C ARG A 276 -13.32 10.86 -31.79
N GLN A 277 -13.95 11.71 -30.94
CA GLN A 277 -15.33 11.60 -30.50
C GLN A 277 -15.64 10.23 -29.86
N GLU A 278 -14.71 9.75 -29.03
CA GLU A 278 -14.80 8.44 -28.37
C GLU A 278 -14.25 8.48 -26.94
N LEU A 279 -14.64 7.51 -26.15
CA LEU A 279 -14.05 7.29 -24.82
C LEU A 279 -12.60 6.81 -24.96
N TRP A 280 -11.80 7.20 -24.00
CA TRP A 280 -10.41 6.81 -23.91
C TRP A 280 -10.01 6.48 -22.48
N VAL A 281 -9.86 5.19 -22.19
CA VAL A 281 -9.28 4.72 -20.92
C VAL A 281 -7.78 4.94 -20.97
N LYS A 282 -7.27 5.77 -20.06
CA LYS A 282 -5.84 6.06 -20.00
C LYS A 282 -5.05 4.80 -19.63
N GLY A 283 -4.13 4.42 -20.50
CA GLY A 283 -3.26 3.27 -20.30
C GLY A 283 -3.77 1.96 -20.91
N GLU A 284 -4.97 1.91 -21.48
CA GLU A 284 -5.54 0.69 -22.07
C GLU A 284 -4.61 0.03 -23.12
N THR A 285 -3.98 0.85 -23.97
CA THR A 285 -3.06 0.36 -25.01
C THR A 285 -1.60 0.32 -24.55
N SER A 286 -1.19 1.31 -23.72
CA SER A 286 0.24 1.49 -23.36
C SER A 286 0.63 0.83 -22.05
N GLY A 287 -0.32 0.37 -21.23
CA GLY A 287 -0.10 -0.04 -19.85
C GLY A 287 0.13 1.12 -18.87
N HIS A 288 0.20 2.37 -19.34
CA HIS A 288 0.44 3.56 -18.51
C HIS A 288 -0.87 4.08 -17.90
N TYR A 289 -1.47 3.29 -17.01
CA TYR A 289 -2.73 3.62 -16.36
C TYR A 289 -2.61 4.80 -15.41
N GLN A 290 -3.75 5.44 -15.17
CA GLN A 290 -3.95 6.44 -14.13
C GLN A 290 -5.04 5.95 -13.19
N TYR A 291 -4.64 5.53 -11.99
CA TYR A 291 -5.58 5.06 -10.97
C TYR A 291 -6.02 6.21 -10.08
N VAL A 292 -7.32 6.36 -9.91
CA VAL A 292 -7.92 7.46 -9.17
C VAL A 292 -7.65 7.33 -7.68
N LYS A 293 -7.07 8.38 -7.08
CA LYS A 293 -6.98 8.53 -5.62
C LYS A 293 -8.05 9.50 -5.09
N SER A 294 -8.32 10.59 -5.82
CA SER A 294 -9.45 11.47 -5.55
C SER A 294 -9.86 12.26 -6.78
N LEU A 295 -11.15 12.60 -6.88
CA LEU A 295 -11.69 13.58 -7.78
C LEU A 295 -12.30 14.71 -6.97
N THR A 296 -11.96 15.95 -7.28
CA THR A 296 -12.44 17.14 -6.57
C THR A 296 -12.89 18.17 -7.60
N ALA A 297 -14.12 18.65 -7.47
CA ALA A 297 -14.60 19.78 -8.28
C ALA A 297 -14.02 21.10 -7.74
N ASP A 298 -13.85 22.09 -8.60
CA ASP A 298 -13.52 23.43 -8.18
C ASP A 298 -14.73 24.18 -7.58
N CYS A 299 -14.53 25.43 -7.20
CA CYS A 299 -15.52 26.19 -6.42
C CYS A 299 -16.83 26.49 -7.15
N ASP A 300 -16.86 26.48 -8.47
CA ASP A 300 -18.02 26.77 -9.29
C ASP A 300 -18.43 25.61 -10.22
N MET A 301 -17.83 24.42 -9.97
CA MET A 301 -18.21 23.14 -10.58
C MET A 301 -17.99 23.08 -12.09
N ASP A 302 -16.98 23.76 -12.61
CA ASP A 302 -16.68 23.79 -14.06
C ASP A 302 -15.35 23.06 -14.41
N THR A 303 -14.60 22.61 -13.40
CA THR A 303 -13.31 21.93 -13.57
C THR A 303 -13.15 20.82 -12.53
N ILE A 304 -12.56 19.70 -12.92
CA ILE A 304 -12.23 18.58 -12.02
C ILE A 304 -10.72 18.52 -11.82
N LEU A 305 -10.26 18.46 -10.58
CA LEU A 305 -8.90 18.05 -10.21
C LEU A 305 -8.90 16.54 -9.90
N ALA A 306 -8.20 15.76 -10.71
CA ALA A 306 -8.00 14.34 -10.49
C ALA A 306 -6.60 14.10 -9.91
N LYS A 307 -6.52 13.61 -8.66
CA LYS A 307 -5.27 13.07 -8.11
C LYS A 307 -5.20 11.59 -8.45
N VAL A 308 -4.09 11.19 -9.08
CA VAL A 308 -3.94 9.83 -9.60
C VAL A 308 -2.59 9.22 -9.21
N SER A 309 -2.56 7.89 -9.11
CA SER A 309 -1.34 7.12 -9.18
C SER A 309 -1.01 6.86 -10.65
N GLN A 310 0.10 7.44 -11.13
CA GLN A 310 0.51 7.34 -12.52
C GLN A 310 1.49 6.19 -12.73
N VAL A 311 1.13 5.23 -13.57
CA VAL A 311 2.04 4.19 -14.05
C VAL A 311 2.77 4.67 -15.30
N GLY A 312 4.10 4.71 -15.24
CA GLY A 312 4.94 5.13 -16.38
C GLY A 312 4.68 6.58 -16.83
N ALA A 313 4.78 6.83 -18.13
CA ALA A 313 4.63 8.16 -18.73
C ALA A 313 3.17 8.57 -18.91
N ALA A 314 2.81 9.79 -18.48
CA ALA A 314 1.49 10.32 -18.76
C ALA A 314 1.34 10.77 -20.23
N CYS A 315 2.39 11.30 -20.83
CA CYS A 315 2.39 11.77 -22.21
C CYS A 315 2.58 10.64 -23.22
N HIS A 316 1.92 10.74 -24.38
CA HIS A 316 2.09 9.82 -25.50
C HIS A 316 3.50 9.88 -26.15
N THR A 317 4.26 10.96 -25.88
CA THR A 317 5.66 11.10 -26.32
C THR A 317 6.65 10.31 -25.46
N GLY A 318 6.19 9.71 -24.37
CA GLY A 318 7.03 9.07 -23.35
C GLY A 318 7.49 9.99 -22.22
N ALA A 319 7.14 11.29 -22.27
CA ALA A 319 7.42 12.20 -21.17
C ALA A 319 6.50 11.94 -19.95
N ARG A 320 7.01 12.16 -18.75
CA ARG A 320 6.25 11.99 -17.52
C ARG A 320 5.02 12.88 -17.46
N SER A 321 5.17 14.16 -17.84
CA SER A 321 4.09 15.16 -17.93
C SER A 321 3.91 15.62 -19.37
N CYS A 322 2.73 16.13 -19.70
CA CYS A 322 2.45 16.79 -20.99
C CYS A 322 2.94 18.26 -21.02
N PHE A 323 3.31 18.84 -19.87
CA PHE A 323 3.68 20.24 -19.72
C PHE A 323 5.20 20.42 -19.75
N PHE A 324 5.82 20.22 -20.94
CA PHE A 324 7.26 20.37 -21.14
C PHE A 324 7.64 21.42 -22.20
N ASN A 325 6.68 22.05 -22.86
CA ASN A 325 6.96 23.14 -23.82
C ASN A 325 6.83 24.48 -23.09
N GLU A 326 7.96 25.02 -22.67
CA GLU A 326 7.99 26.34 -22.03
C GLU A 326 7.60 27.43 -23.03
N ILE A 327 6.58 28.23 -22.71
CA ILE A 327 6.12 29.36 -23.54
C ILE A 327 6.92 30.60 -23.18
N THR A 328 7.10 30.86 -21.89
CA THR A 328 7.89 31.99 -21.38
C THR A 328 8.30 31.69 -19.94
N LYS A 329 9.50 32.09 -19.58
CA LYS A 329 10.03 32.01 -18.22
C LYS A 329 10.61 33.39 -17.84
N LYS A 330 10.17 33.87 -16.70
CA LYS A 330 10.80 35.04 -16.09
C LYS A 330 12.04 34.53 -15.35
N ASP A 331 13.13 35.32 -15.41
CA ASP A 331 14.29 35.02 -14.57
C ASP A 331 13.90 35.22 -13.10
N TYR A 332 13.71 34.14 -12.37
CA TYR A 332 13.40 34.13 -10.94
C TYR A 332 14.11 32.95 -10.30
N GLN A 333 14.51 33.11 -9.07
CA GLN A 333 14.87 31.96 -8.27
C GLN A 333 13.59 31.19 -7.98
N GLU A 334 13.52 29.95 -8.47
CA GLU A 334 12.45 29.05 -8.03
C GLU A 334 12.49 29.02 -6.50
N ALA A 335 11.37 29.38 -5.87
CA ALA A 335 11.21 29.13 -4.44
C ALA A 335 11.20 27.63 -4.25
N GLU A 336 12.39 27.08 -4.06
CA GLU A 336 12.56 25.66 -3.76
C GLU A 336 11.66 25.34 -2.56
N ASN A 337 10.86 24.29 -2.69
CA ASN A 337 10.21 23.75 -1.51
C ASN A 337 11.35 23.37 -0.53
N PRO A 338 11.48 24.00 0.64
CA PRO A 338 12.61 23.74 1.53
C PRO A 338 12.77 22.25 1.87
N LEU A 339 11.68 21.48 1.79
CA LEU A 339 11.71 20.03 2.03
C LEU A 339 12.20 19.24 0.80
N GLN A 340 12.10 19.81 -0.40
CA GLN A 340 12.60 19.18 -1.62
C GLN A 340 14.12 19.15 -1.67
N VAL A 341 14.78 20.13 -1.06
CA VAL A 341 16.25 20.20 -0.92
C VAL A 341 16.82 18.91 -0.29
N PHE A 342 16.12 18.31 0.66
CA PHE A 342 16.55 17.04 1.26
C PHE A 342 16.64 15.92 0.22
N GLN A 343 15.64 15.80 -0.65
CA GLN A 343 15.64 14.77 -1.69
C GLN A 343 16.72 15.07 -2.74
N GLU A 344 16.86 16.30 -3.18
CA GLU A 344 17.85 16.71 -4.18
C GLU A 344 19.29 16.47 -3.70
N VAL A 345 19.61 16.83 -2.46
CA VAL A 345 20.94 16.57 -1.87
C VAL A 345 21.16 15.05 -1.73
N TYR A 346 20.14 14.31 -1.30
CA TYR A 346 20.22 12.86 -1.18
C TYR A 346 20.47 12.16 -2.52
N ASP A 347 19.78 12.60 -3.58
CA ASP A 347 19.98 12.06 -4.94
C ASP A 347 21.41 12.33 -5.45
N VAL A 348 21.96 13.50 -5.16
CA VAL A 348 23.37 13.81 -5.46
C VAL A 348 24.32 12.90 -4.68
N ILE A 349 24.04 12.62 -3.42
CA ILE A 349 24.85 11.71 -2.58
C ILE A 349 24.80 10.27 -3.15
N LYS A 350 23.61 9.79 -3.51
CA LYS A 350 23.45 8.46 -4.16
C LYS A 350 24.18 8.40 -5.50
N ASP A 351 24.07 9.45 -6.33
CA ASP A 351 24.81 9.52 -7.59
C ASP A 351 26.33 9.43 -7.38
N ARG A 352 26.87 10.08 -6.33
CA ARG A 352 28.30 9.98 -6.00
C ARG A 352 28.72 8.58 -5.56
N LYS A 353 27.84 7.81 -4.96
CA LYS A 353 28.13 6.40 -4.60
C LYS A 353 28.23 5.53 -5.86
N ILE A 354 27.36 5.77 -6.85
CA ILE A 354 27.30 5.00 -8.12
C ILE A 354 28.33 5.49 -9.11
N HIS A 355 28.50 6.81 -9.23
CA HIS A 355 29.38 7.48 -10.17
C HIS A 355 30.41 8.36 -9.41
N PRO A 356 31.50 7.74 -8.88
CA PRO A 356 32.50 8.47 -8.11
C PRO A 356 33.15 9.61 -8.90
N ARG A 357 33.42 10.73 -8.22
CA ARG A 357 34.15 11.87 -8.81
C ARG A 357 35.42 12.15 -8.01
N GLU A 358 36.51 12.37 -8.71
CA GLU A 358 37.79 12.72 -8.11
C GLU A 358 37.68 14.01 -7.29
N GLY A 359 38.26 14.03 -6.08
CA GLY A 359 38.19 15.18 -5.15
C GLY A 359 36.85 15.34 -4.42
N SER A 360 35.88 14.47 -4.60
CA SER A 360 34.60 14.52 -3.90
C SER A 360 34.75 14.11 -2.43
N TYR A 361 34.30 14.97 -1.51
CA TYR A 361 34.24 14.66 -0.08
C TYR A 361 33.25 13.51 0.21
N THR A 362 32.14 13.44 -0.51
CA THR A 362 31.16 12.34 -0.40
C THR A 362 31.82 11.00 -0.71
N ASN A 363 32.60 10.93 -1.81
CA ASN A 363 33.32 9.71 -2.20
C ASN A 363 34.39 9.34 -1.16
N TYR A 364 35.11 10.34 -0.62
CA TYR A 364 36.04 10.09 0.48
C TYR A 364 35.37 9.42 1.68
N LEU A 365 34.14 9.82 2.05
CA LEU A 365 33.40 9.20 3.14
C LEU A 365 33.04 7.73 2.83
N PHE A 366 32.56 7.45 1.63
CA PHE A 366 32.26 6.08 1.18
C PHE A 366 33.52 5.21 1.13
N ASP A 367 34.62 5.73 0.60
CA ASP A 367 35.91 5.01 0.53
C ASP A 367 36.48 4.67 1.91
N LYS A 368 36.26 5.53 2.91
CA LYS A 368 36.68 5.29 4.31
C LYS A 368 35.73 4.38 5.08
N GLY A 369 34.53 4.13 4.53
CA GLY A 369 33.53 3.23 5.05
C GLY A 369 32.74 3.73 6.27
N ILE A 370 31.89 2.84 6.77
CA ILE A 370 30.86 3.15 7.77
C ILE A 370 31.42 3.80 9.05
N ASP A 371 32.57 3.34 9.55
CA ASP A 371 33.15 3.90 10.78
C ASP A 371 33.49 5.39 10.66
N LYS A 372 33.94 5.83 9.46
CA LYS A 372 34.24 7.22 9.21
C LYS A 372 32.95 8.07 9.11
N ILE A 373 31.90 7.51 8.50
CA ILE A 373 30.60 8.15 8.39
C ILE A 373 30.02 8.35 9.80
N LEU A 374 29.98 7.28 10.60
CA LEU A 374 29.47 7.32 11.99
C LEU A 374 30.26 8.26 12.89
N LYS A 375 31.61 8.30 12.72
CA LYS A 375 32.45 9.26 13.44
C LYS A 375 32.06 10.68 13.13
N LYS A 376 31.86 11.01 11.84
CA LYS A 376 31.43 12.36 11.42
C LYS A 376 30.04 12.71 11.96
N LEU A 377 29.10 11.80 11.87
CA LEU A 377 27.75 12.01 12.42
C LEU A 377 27.77 12.34 13.92
N GLY A 378 28.63 11.64 14.69
CA GLY A 378 28.81 11.91 16.12
C GLY A 378 29.51 13.24 16.41
N GLU A 379 30.48 13.65 15.59
CA GLU A 379 31.15 14.96 15.66
C GLU A 379 30.11 16.08 15.48
N GLU A 380 29.33 16.08 14.38
CA GLU A 380 28.34 17.11 14.07
C GLU A 380 27.21 17.16 15.12
N ALA A 381 26.74 16.01 15.63
CA ALA A 381 25.78 15.98 16.73
C ALA A 381 26.31 16.69 18.00
N THR A 382 27.59 16.53 18.29
CA THR A 382 28.26 17.21 19.42
C THR A 382 28.39 18.70 19.17
N GLU A 383 28.73 19.10 17.96
CA GLU A 383 28.88 20.51 17.55
C GLU A 383 27.54 21.25 17.61
N ILE A 384 26.41 20.58 17.25
CA ILE A 384 25.06 21.14 17.48
C ILE A 384 24.83 21.47 18.97
N VAL A 385 25.20 20.55 19.88
CA VAL A 385 25.03 20.75 21.33
C VAL A 385 25.86 21.94 21.83
N ILE A 386 27.08 22.13 21.31
CA ILE A 386 27.96 23.24 21.66
C ILE A 386 27.40 24.53 21.09
N ALA A 387 27.08 24.56 19.81
CA ALA A 387 26.54 25.73 19.11
C ALA A 387 25.24 26.25 19.73
N ALA A 388 24.37 25.33 20.20
CA ALA A 388 23.12 25.64 20.87
C ALA A 388 23.29 26.38 22.22
N LYS A 389 24.49 26.39 22.80
CA LYS A 389 24.82 27.18 24.01
C LYS A 389 25.26 28.59 23.71
N ASN A 390 25.63 28.91 22.47
CA ASN A 390 26.10 30.23 22.05
C ASN A 390 24.90 31.15 21.72
N PRO A 391 25.06 32.49 21.88
CA PRO A 391 24.03 33.41 21.47
C PRO A 391 23.88 33.45 19.94
N GLY A 392 22.63 33.32 19.46
CA GLY A 392 22.29 33.40 18.04
C GLY A 392 22.12 32.05 17.36
N ALA A 393 21.44 32.06 16.21
CA ALA A 393 21.07 30.83 15.50
C ALA A 393 22.01 30.45 14.34
N GLY A 394 23.05 31.27 14.07
CA GLY A 394 23.92 31.10 12.87
C GLY A 394 24.69 29.77 12.90
N GLU A 395 25.45 29.56 13.98
CA GLU A 395 26.26 28.35 14.17
C GLU A 395 25.38 27.10 14.26
N VAL A 396 24.27 27.17 15.00
CA VAL A 396 23.34 26.05 15.12
C VAL A 396 22.77 25.58 13.77
N LYS A 397 22.43 26.56 12.89
CA LYS A 397 21.97 26.22 11.52
C LYS A 397 23.04 25.51 10.71
N TYR A 398 24.28 25.97 10.84
CA TYR A 398 25.42 25.40 10.13
C TYR A 398 25.62 23.95 10.57
N GLU A 399 25.75 23.70 11.86
CA GLU A 399 25.96 22.35 12.40
C GLU A 399 24.80 21.40 12.15
N ILE A 400 23.55 21.90 12.20
CA ILE A 400 22.37 21.08 11.81
C ILE A 400 22.47 20.69 10.32
N SER A 401 22.90 21.58 9.44
CA SER A 401 23.03 21.28 8.01
C SER A 401 24.11 20.22 7.77
N ASP A 402 25.25 20.30 8.46
CA ASP A 402 26.32 19.32 8.35
C ASP A 402 25.89 17.95 8.93
N PHE A 403 25.18 17.94 10.05
CA PHE A 403 24.58 16.74 10.62
C PHE A 403 23.63 16.06 9.65
N LEU A 404 22.69 16.83 9.03
CA LEU A 404 21.74 16.32 8.03
C LEU A 404 22.46 15.77 6.80
N TYR A 405 23.51 16.42 6.35
CA TYR A 405 24.33 15.95 5.24
C TYR A 405 24.98 14.60 5.55
N HIS A 406 25.64 14.45 6.70
CA HIS A 406 26.29 13.20 7.10
C HIS A 406 25.27 12.09 7.41
N MET A 407 24.05 12.45 7.88
CA MET A 407 22.96 11.52 8.03
C MET A 407 22.48 10.99 6.67
N MET A 408 22.36 11.84 5.64
CA MET A 408 22.03 11.40 4.27
C MET A 408 23.12 10.51 3.67
N VAL A 409 24.39 10.73 3.98
CA VAL A 409 25.48 9.82 3.57
C VAL A 409 25.34 8.45 4.26
N LEU A 410 24.97 8.40 5.54
CA LEU A 410 24.66 7.16 6.25
C LEU A 410 23.43 6.46 5.65
N MET A 411 22.39 7.20 5.35
CA MET A 411 21.20 6.67 4.69
C MET A 411 21.56 6.03 3.33
N ALA A 412 22.35 6.70 2.51
CA ALA A 412 22.82 6.17 1.23
C ALA A 412 23.73 4.94 1.39
N GLU A 413 24.54 4.89 2.46
CA GLU A 413 25.38 3.71 2.77
C GLU A 413 24.55 2.51 3.17
N LYS A 414 23.42 2.72 3.82
CA LYS A 414 22.48 1.69 4.28
C LYS A 414 21.30 1.46 3.35
N ASP A 415 21.26 2.15 2.19
CA ASP A 415 20.15 2.10 1.23
C ASP A 415 18.76 2.49 1.83
N ILE A 416 18.75 3.40 2.80
CA ILE A 416 17.53 3.92 3.46
C ILE A 416 17.05 5.16 2.73
N SER A 417 15.76 5.20 2.35
CA SER A 417 15.14 6.35 1.69
C SER A 417 14.56 7.38 2.67
N TRP A 418 14.28 8.60 2.18
CA TRP A 418 13.51 9.57 2.95
C TRP A 418 12.07 9.11 3.21
N GLU A 419 11.48 8.32 2.29
CA GLU A 419 10.14 7.77 2.46
C GLU A 419 10.07 6.85 3.68
N GLU A 420 11.07 5.98 3.87
CA GLU A 420 11.17 5.10 5.04
C GLU A 420 11.32 5.89 6.34
N ILE A 421 12.22 6.90 6.36
CA ILE A 421 12.44 7.74 7.54
C ILE A 421 11.18 8.53 7.90
N THR A 422 10.51 9.14 6.92
CA THR A 422 9.31 9.94 7.17
C THR A 422 8.12 9.09 7.56
N THR A 423 7.99 7.87 7.02
CA THR A 423 6.98 6.90 7.42
C THR A 423 7.17 6.47 8.89
N GLU A 424 8.39 6.12 9.28
CA GLU A 424 8.70 5.78 10.68
C GLU A 424 8.43 6.96 11.62
N LEU A 425 8.77 8.18 11.19
CA LEU A 425 8.54 9.39 11.99
C LEU A 425 7.04 9.69 12.14
N ALA A 426 6.24 9.49 11.09
CA ALA A 426 4.80 9.73 11.09
C ALA A 426 4.03 8.72 11.97
N ASN A 427 4.60 7.55 12.22
CA ASN A 427 4.00 6.49 13.05
C ASN A 427 4.30 6.64 14.55
N ARG A 428 5.06 7.68 14.94
CA ARG A 428 5.36 8.01 16.35
C ARG A 428 4.36 8.97 16.96
#